data_6c9c7186ce0ee6c3c6e71706daead4b8
#
_entry.id   6c9c7186ce0ee6c3c6e71706daead4b8
#
_cell.length_a   1.000
_cell.length_b   1.000
_cell.length_c   1.000
_cell.angle_alpha   90.00
_cell.angle_beta   90.00
_cell.angle_gamma   90.00
#
_symmetry.space_group_name_H-M   'P 1'
#
loop_
_entity.id
_entity.type
_entity.pdbx_description
1 polymer ?
#
loop_
_entity_poly.entity_id
_entity_poly.type
_entity_poly.pdbx_seq_one_letter_code
_entity_poly.pdbx_strand_id
1 'polypeptide(L)'
;PLAEKEGMSERITDYVVEEVFSDLGHFLATHPDLYISINLSATDFHSSRLIAMISDKARHYAVRAQQIKIEVTERGFIDVPKTTPVIQAFRQAGYEVAIDDFGTGYSNLHNLYSLNVDILKIDKSFIDTLTTNSTSHLIAEHIIEMAQSLRLKTIAEGVETAEQVSWLLKRGVQYCQGWHFAKAMPPQEFMTW
;
A
#
# COMPACT_ATOMS: atom_id res chain seq x y z
N PRO A 1 12.30 -1.21 -12.27
CA PRO A 1 13.19 -2.03 -13.13
C PRO A 1 14.46 -1.30 -13.58
N LEU A 2 14.35 -0.14 -14.32
CA LEU A 2 15.55 0.59 -14.78
C LEU A 2 16.24 1.30 -13.61
N ALA A 3 15.49 2.05 -12.82
CA ALA A 3 15.99 2.79 -11.67
C ALA A 3 16.67 1.88 -10.62
N GLU A 4 16.12 0.69 -10.40
CA GLU A 4 16.73 -0.31 -9.50
C GLU A 4 18.06 -0.81 -10.04
N LYS A 5 18.15 -1.09 -11.36
CA LYS A 5 19.40 -1.52 -12.00
C LYS A 5 20.49 -0.46 -11.95
N GLU A 6 20.10 0.81 -12.06
CA GLU A 6 21.00 1.96 -12.02
C GLU A 6 21.27 2.48 -10.59
N GLY A 7 20.72 1.83 -9.55
CA GLY A 7 20.90 2.25 -8.17
C GLY A 7 20.24 3.61 -7.83
N MET A 8 19.21 3.98 -8.56
CA MET A 8 18.53 5.29 -8.41
C MET A 8 17.27 5.22 -7.55
N SER A 9 16.84 4.04 -7.11
CA SER A 9 15.57 3.85 -6.39
C SER A 9 15.48 4.72 -5.14
N GLU A 10 16.51 4.72 -4.29
CA GLU A 10 16.52 5.55 -3.07
C GLU A 10 16.34 7.04 -3.37
N ARG A 11 16.98 7.55 -4.41
CA ARG A 11 16.86 8.97 -4.82
C ARG A 11 15.46 9.30 -5.33
N ILE A 12 14.81 8.36 -6.01
CA ILE A 12 13.41 8.51 -6.46
C ILE A 12 12.49 8.50 -5.26
N THR A 13 12.67 7.58 -4.32
CA THR A 13 11.89 7.52 -3.10
C THR A 13 12.03 8.80 -2.28
N ASP A 14 13.25 9.31 -2.11
CA ASP A 14 13.51 10.59 -1.44
C ASP A 14 12.74 11.73 -2.10
N TYR A 15 12.85 11.83 -3.42
CA TYR A 15 12.15 12.85 -4.19
C TYR A 15 10.62 12.74 -4.02
N VAL A 16 10.07 11.53 -4.13
CA VAL A 16 8.63 11.31 -3.93
C VAL A 16 8.19 11.72 -2.53
N VAL A 17 8.93 11.36 -1.49
CA VAL A 17 8.61 11.77 -0.11
C VAL A 17 8.64 13.29 0.04
N GLU A 18 9.66 13.97 -0.53
CA GLU A 18 9.74 15.44 -0.50
C GLU A 18 8.51 16.08 -1.18
N GLU A 19 8.18 15.66 -2.40
CA GLU A 19 7.06 16.21 -3.17
C GLU A 19 5.72 15.95 -2.47
N VAL A 20 5.49 14.74 -1.98
CA VAL A 20 4.25 14.38 -1.28
C VAL A 20 4.01 15.30 -0.06
N PHE A 21 5.02 15.53 0.76
CA PHE A 21 4.87 16.41 1.92
C PHE A 21 4.81 17.88 1.54
N SER A 22 5.54 18.31 0.52
CA SER A 22 5.48 19.66 -0.01
C SER A 22 4.09 20.00 -0.55
N ASP A 23 3.50 19.09 -1.30
CA ASP A 23 2.21 19.31 -1.96
C ASP A 23 1.02 19.09 -1.02
N LEU A 24 1.05 18.03 -0.21
CA LEU A 24 -0.11 17.57 0.55
C LEU A 24 0.04 17.68 2.08
N GLY A 25 1.21 18.00 2.60
CA GLY A 25 1.46 18.00 4.04
C GLY A 25 0.51 18.89 4.83
N HIS A 26 0.32 20.13 4.42
CA HIS A 26 -0.63 21.06 5.07
C HIS A 26 -2.09 20.63 4.90
N PHE A 27 -2.44 20.08 3.75
CA PHE A 27 -3.78 19.57 3.50
C PHE A 27 -4.10 18.38 4.41
N LEU A 28 -3.19 17.42 4.52
CA LEU A 28 -3.35 16.26 5.40
C LEU A 28 -3.46 16.67 6.88
N ALA A 29 -2.68 17.66 7.32
CA ALA A 29 -2.76 18.14 8.70
C ALA A 29 -4.14 18.66 9.08
N THR A 30 -4.87 19.23 8.11
CA THR A 30 -6.24 19.76 8.30
C THR A 30 -7.34 18.73 8.00
N HIS A 31 -7.00 17.58 7.40
CA HIS A 31 -7.92 16.50 7.03
C HIS A 31 -7.50 15.19 7.69
N PRO A 32 -7.73 15.03 9.00
CA PRO A 32 -7.21 13.91 9.78
C PRO A 32 -7.76 12.52 9.38
N ASP A 33 -8.84 12.45 8.63
CA ASP A 33 -9.46 11.21 8.16
C ASP A 33 -8.88 10.72 6.84
N LEU A 34 -8.10 11.56 6.15
CA LEU A 34 -7.40 11.19 4.93
C LEU A 34 -6.04 10.58 5.22
N TYR A 35 -5.63 9.68 4.35
CA TYR A 35 -4.29 9.11 4.35
C TYR A 35 -3.74 9.04 2.93
N ILE A 36 -2.43 8.95 2.83
CA ILE A 36 -1.70 8.69 1.60
C ILE A 36 -0.86 7.44 1.75
N SER A 37 -0.57 6.81 0.63
CA SER A 37 0.33 5.67 0.55
C SER A 37 1.62 6.06 -0.17
N ILE A 38 2.75 5.56 0.32
CA ILE A 38 4.07 5.74 -0.29
C ILE A 38 4.64 4.37 -0.64
N ASN A 39 4.89 4.15 -1.92
CA ASN A 39 5.51 2.93 -2.41
C ASN A 39 7.01 2.92 -2.10
N LEU A 40 7.48 1.86 -1.48
CA LEU A 40 8.89 1.59 -1.23
C LEU A 40 9.42 0.47 -2.12
N SER A 41 10.62 0.65 -2.63
CA SER A 41 11.34 -0.41 -3.33
C SER A 41 12.06 -1.35 -2.36
N ALA A 42 12.44 -2.54 -2.84
CA ALA A 42 13.21 -3.50 -2.04
C ALA A 42 14.52 -2.91 -1.47
N THR A 43 15.14 -1.97 -2.19
CA THR A 43 16.38 -1.31 -1.77
C THR A 43 16.18 -0.34 -0.61
N ASP A 44 14.98 0.24 -0.48
CA ASP A 44 14.65 1.17 0.61
C ASP A 44 14.61 0.47 1.99
N PHE A 45 14.44 -0.86 2.01
CA PHE A 45 14.45 -1.68 3.22
C PHE A 45 15.85 -1.94 3.81
N HIS A 46 16.90 -1.38 3.22
CA HIS A 46 18.26 -1.52 3.74
C HIS A 46 18.70 -0.37 4.66
N SER A 47 17.85 0.64 4.85
CA SER A 47 18.23 1.84 5.60
C SER A 47 17.12 2.34 6.53
N SER A 48 17.46 2.57 7.81
CA SER A 48 16.61 3.28 8.76
C SER A 48 16.45 4.77 8.44
N ARG A 49 17.22 5.29 7.48
CA ARG A 49 17.23 6.69 7.05
C ARG A 49 15.86 7.17 6.59
N LEU A 50 15.17 6.33 5.83
CA LEU A 50 13.86 6.68 5.25
C LEU A 50 12.79 6.85 6.35
N ILE A 51 12.82 6.02 7.39
CA ILE A 51 11.90 6.16 8.54
C ILE A 51 12.11 7.51 9.22
N ALA A 52 13.37 7.89 9.44
CA ALA A 52 13.71 9.18 10.03
C ALA A 52 13.23 10.33 9.15
N MET A 53 13.48 10.27 7.83
CA MET A 53 13.08 11.30 6.89
C MET A 53 11.56 11.49 6.85
N ILE A 54 10.78 10.41 6.72
CA ILE A 54 9.31 10.45 6.72
C ILE A 54 8.80 11.01 8.07
N SER A 55 9.39 10.59 9.19
CA SER A 55 8.97 11.03 10.52
C SER A 55 9.30 12.52 10.78
N ASP A 56 10.41 13.01 10.27
CA ASP A 56 10.77 14.42 10.36
C ASP A 56 9.84 15.29 9.52
N LYS A 57 9.50 14.85 8.30
CA LYS A 57 8.52 15.52 7.45
C LYS A 57 7.12 15.49 8.08
N ALA A 58 6.65 14.34 8.55
CA ALA A 58 5.37 14.22 9.22
C ALA A 58 5.25 15.16 10.42
N ARG A 59 6.31 15.26 11.22
CA ARG A 59 6.39 16.20 12.35
C ARG A 59 6.39 17.65 11.88
N HIS A 60 7.16 17.98 10.85
CA HIS A 60 7.25 19.35 10.31
C HIS A 60 5.89 19.87 9.84
N TYR A 61 5.12 19.02 9.13
CA TYR A 61 3.79 19.38 8.62
C TYR A 61 2.64 19.08 9.59
N ALA A 62 2.92 18.58 10.79
CA ALA A 62 1.92 18.13 11.76
C ALA A 62 0.96 17.02 11.22
N VAL A 63 1.47 16.16 10.34
CA VAL A 63 0.77 14.99 9.81
C VAL A 63 0.94 13.83 10.79
N ARG A 64 -0.14 13.13 11.10
CA ARG A 64 -0.09 11.96 11.99
C ARG A 64 0.45 10.75 11.24
N ALA A 65 1.19 9.87 11.93
CA ALA A 65 1.73 8.65 11.34
C ALA A 65 0.65 7.77 10.67
N GLN A 66 -0.56 7.71 11.26
CA GLN A 66 -1.70 6.95 10.72
C GLN A 66 -2.21 7.45 9.37
N GLN A 67 -1.85 8.69 8.99
CA GLN A 67 -2.19 9.27 7.69
C GLN A 67 -1.18 8.90 6.59
N ILE A 68 -0.14 8.15 6.93
CA ILE A 68 0.87 7.69 5.97
C ILE A 68 0.93 6.16 6.02
N LYS A 69 0.70 5.54 4.89
CA LYS A 69 0.83 4.10 4.73
C LYS A 69 2.05 3.79 3.88
N ILE A 70 2.74 2.74 4.24
CA ILE A 70 3.94 2.29 3.53
C ILE A 70 3.55 1.08 2.70
N GLU A 71 3.68 1.18 1.38
CA GLU A 71 3.37 0.09 0.46
C GLU A 71 4.64 -0.59 -0.01
N VAL A 72 4.65 -1.91 0.03
CA VAL A 72 5.78 -2.74 -0.37
C VAL A 72 5.29 -3.84 -1.27
N THR A 73 5.86 -3.95 -2.45
CA THR A 73 5.50 -5.03 -3.37
C THR A 73 5.92 -6.39 -2.82
N GLU A 74 5.21 -7.44 -3.20
CA GLU A 74 5.52 -8.83 -2.85
C GLU A 74 6.99 -9.20 -3.12
N ARG A 75 7.58 -8.67 -4.19
CA ARG A 75 9.00 -8.88 -4.53
C ARG A 75 9.98 -8.26 -3.54
N GLY A 76 9.57 -7.24 -2.80
CA GLY A 76 10.36 -6.64 -1.73
C GLY A 76 10.59 -7.57 -0.53
N PHE A 77 9.83 -8.65 -0.44
CA PHE A 77 9.89 -9.63 0.68
C PHE A 77 10.72 -10.88 0.40
N ILE A 78 11.53 -10.90 -0.66
CA ILE A 78 12.37 -12.07 -0.99
C ILE A 78 13.34 -12.39 0.16
N ASP A 79 13.84 -11.37 0.88
CA ASP A 79 14.74 -11.53 2.03
C ASP A 79 14.01 -11.18 3.35
N VAL A 80 13.10 -12.05 3.78
CA VAL A 80 12.31 -11.87 5.01
C VAL A 80 13.16 -11.50 6.23
N PRO A 81 14.32 -12.13 6.51
CA PRO A 81 15.16 -11.76 7.64
C PRO A 81 15.63 -10.30 7.63
N LYS A 82 15.89 -9.72 6.45
CA LYS A 82 16.30 -8.32 6.34
C LYS A 82 15.11 -7.36 6.36
N THR A 83 13.99 -7.74 5.77
CA THR A 83 12.81 -6.90 5.63
C THR A 83 12.00 -6.77 6.92
N THR A 84 11.88 -7.86 7.69
CA THR A 84 11.09 -7.87 8.92
C THR A 84 11.49 -6.79 9.94
N PRO A 85 12.79 -6.54 10.25
CA PRO A 85 13.15 -5.50 11.19
C PRO A 85 12.74 -4.09 10.74
N VAL A 86 12.78 -3.83 9.43
CA VAL A 86 12.41 -2.52 8.87
C VAL A 86 10.88 -2.32 8.92
N ILE A 87 10.10 -3.34 8.58
CA ILE A 87 8.63 -3.31 8.75
C ILE A 87 8.28 -3.05 10.21
N GLN A 88 8.92 -3.74 11.14
CA GLN A 88 8.69 -3.53 12.57
C GLN A 88 9.04 -2.11 13.01
N ALA A 89 10.12 -1.53 12.48
CA ALA A 89 10.50 -0.16 12.79
C ALA A 89 9.48 0.86 12.27
N PHE A 90 8.93 0.69 11.06
CA PHE A 90 7.82 1.52 10.57
C PHE A 90 6.60 1.41 11.47
N ARG A 91 6.20 0.20 11.84
CA ARG A 91 5.04 -0.03 12.72
C ARG A 91 5.25 0.56 14.12
N GLN A 92 6.45 0.44 14.69
CA GLN A 92 6.81 1.08 15.97
C GLN A 92 6.77 2.61 15.90
N ALA A 93 7.07 3.18 14.73
CA ALA A 93 6.92 4.61 14.48
C ALA A 93 5.45 5.03 14.24
N GLY A 94 4.50 4.08 14.21
CA GLY A 94 3.07 4.32 14.09
C GLY A 94 2.52 4.29 12.67
N TYR A 95 3.34 3.91 11.68
CA TYR A 95 2.92 3.75 10.29
C TYR A 95 2.27 2.39 10.06
N GLU A 96 1.23 2.32 9.22
CA GLU A 96 0.69 1.06 8.73
C GLU A 96 1.47 0.61 7.49
N VAL A 97 1.75 -0.69 7.41
CA VAL A 97 2.47 -1.29 6.28
C VAL A 97 1.53 -2.18 5.48
N ALA A 98 1.47 -1.94 4.18
CA ALA A 98 0.67 -2.70 3.21
C ALA A 98 1.57 -3.55 2.31
N ILE A 99 1.12 -4.78 2.05
CA ILE A 99 1.66 -5.59 0.95
C ILE A 99 0.90 -5.24 -0.33
N ASP A 100 1.65 -4.87 -1.36
CA ASP A 100 1.15 -4.52 -2.67
C ASP A 100 1.30 -5.68 -3.68
N ASP A 101 0.45 -5.70 -4.72
CA ASP A 101 0.43 -6.71 -5.79
C ASP A 101 0.32 -8.16 -5.29
N PHE A 102 -0.36 -8.41 -4.17
CA PHE A 102 -0.40 -9.74 -3.56
C PHE A 102 -1.04 -10.78 -4.48
N GLY A 103 -0.34 -11.91 -4.63
CA GLY A 103 -0.79 -13.08 -5.40
C GLY A 103 -0.26 -13.12 -6.83
N THR A 104 0.55 -12.14 -7.27
CA THR A 104 1.04 -12.07 -8.65
C THR A 104 2.33 -12.86 -8.90
N GLY A 105 2.98 -13.42 -7.87
CA GLY A 105 4.21 -14.14 -8.18
C GLY A 105 4.86 -15.03 -7.13
N TYR A 106 5.12 -14.58 -5.94
CA TYR A 106 6.02 -15.27 -5.00
C TYR A 106 5.43 -15.45 -3.61
N SER A 107 4.12 -15.31 -3.46
CA SER A 107 3.44 -15.35 -2.16
C SER A 107 3.64 -16.69 -1.46
N ASN A 108 4.55 -16.67 -0.50
CA ASN A 108 4.61 -17.73 0.50
C ASN A 108 3.82 -17.25 1.73
N LEU A 109 2.72 -17.94 2.06
CA LEU A 109 1.88 -17.66 3.23
C LEU A 109 2.70 -17.58 4.53
N HIS A 110 3.77 -18.35 4.61
CA HIS A 110 4.70 -18.29 5.75
C HIS A 110 5.40 -16.92 5.85
N ASN A 111 5.77 -16.33 4.71
CA ASN A 111 6.39 -15.01 4.68
C ASN A 111 5.38 -13.93 5.11
N LEU A 112 4.14 -14.00 4.62
CA LEU A 112 3.07 -13.07 5.00
C LEU A 112 2.85 -13.04 6.52
N TYR A 113 2.76 -14.23 7.14
CA TYR A 113 2.61 -14.34 8.59
C TYR A 113 3.83 -13.77 9.36
N SER A 114 5.03 -14.03 8.86
CA SER A 114 6.29 -13.63 9.51
C SER A 114 6.56 -12.12 9.44
N LEU A 115 6.06 -11.44 8.40
CA LEU A 115 6.30 -10.02 8.15
C LEU A 115 5.48 -9.11 9.05
N ASN A 116 4.37 -9.62 9.63
CA ASN A 116 3.51 -8.86 10.54
C ASN A 116 3.09 -7.50 9.97
N VAL A 117 2.50 -7.51 8.78
CA VAL A 117 1.95 -6.33 8.10
C VAL A 117 0.52 -6.01 8.57
N ASP A 118 -0.01 -4.87 8.18
CA ASP A 118 -1.33 -4.39 8.61
C ASP A 118 -2.40 -4.52 7.52
N ILE A 119 -1.98 -4.41 6.25
CA ILE A 119 -2.87 -4.28 5.10
C ILE A 119 -2.40 -5.22 3.99
N LEU A 120 -3.37 -5.82 3.30
CA LEU A 120 -3.16 -6.59 2.09
C LEU A 120 -3.91 -5.93 0.94
N LYS A 121 -3.19 -5.57 -0.14
CA LYS A 121 -3.76 -5.03 -1.37
C LYS A 121 -3.98 -6.17 -2.36
N ILE A 122 -5.20 -6.30 -2.86
CA ILE A 122 -5.60 -7.33 -3.81
C ILE A 122 -5.40 -6.75 -5.21
N ASP A 123 -4.48 -7.34 -5.97
CA ASP A 123 -4.11 -6.86 -7.31
C ASP A 123 -5.30 -6.84 -8.28
N LYS A 124 -5.27 -5.84 -9.18
CA LYS A 124 -6.28 -5.63 -10.21
C LYS A 124 -6.60 -6.89 -11.02
N SER A 125 -5.62 -7.74 -11.32
CA SER A 125 -5.82 -8.94 -12.12
C SER A 125 -6.86 -9.91 -11.52
N PHE A 126 -7.00 -9.93 -10.20
CA PHE A 126 -8.04 -10.69 -9.51
C PHE A 126 -9.39 -9.95 -9.52
N ILE A 127 -9.37 -8.62 -9.42
CA ILE A 127 -10.59 -7.79 -9.43
C ILE A 127 -11.26 -7.82 -10.80
N ASP A 128 -10.49 -7.81 -11.89
CA ASP A 128 -11.00 -7.90 -13.26
C ASP A 128 -11.77 -9.21 -13.52
N THR A 129 -11.50 -10.26 -12.75
CA THR A 129 -12.17 -11.57 -12.90
C THR A 129 -13.49 -11.69 -12.14
N LEU A 130 -13.82 -10.75 -11.24
CA LEU A 130 -14.98 -10.86 -10.34
C LEU A 130 -16.33 -10.91 -11.05
N THR A 131 -16.41 -10.30 -12.23
CA THR A 131 -17.64 -10.24 -13.04
C THR A 131 -17.64 -11.25 -14.20
N THR A 132 -16.60 -12.07 -14.30
CA THR A 132 -16.50 -13.12 -15.30
C THR A 132 -16.89 -14.48 -14.69
N ASN A 133 -17.53 -15.36 -15.48
CA ASN A 133 -17.85 -16.74 -15.05
C ASN A 133 -16.59 -17.64 -15.00
N SER A 134 -15.43 -17.11 -14.72
CA SER A 134 -14.18 -17.85 -14.63
C SER A 134 -13.93 -18.33 -13.19
N THR A 135 -13.24 -19.46 -13.04
CA THR A 135 -12.81 -19.96 -11.71
C THR A 135 -11.84 -18.97 -11.00
N SER A 136 -11.36 -17.96 -11.69
CA SER A 136 -10.41 -16.99 -11.16
C SER A 136 -11.01 -16.10 -10.05
N HIS A 137 -12.35 -15.89 -10.05
CA HIS A 137 -13.00 -15.16 -8.95
C HIS A 137 -12.86 -15.89 -7.60
N LEU A 138 -12.70 -17.23 -7.60
CA LEU A 138 -12.47 -18.02 -6.40
C LEU A 138 -11.12 -17.65 -5.73
N ILE A 139 -10.13 -17.28 -6.53
CA ILE A 139 -8.82 -16.87 -6.00
C ILE A 139 -8.97 -15.58 -5.19
N ALA A 140 -9.68 -14.58 -5.73
CA ALA A 140 -9.95 -13.34 -5.00
C ALA A 140 -10.69 -13.60 -3.68
N GLU A 141 -11.69 -14.51 -3.69
CA GLU A 141 -12.43 -14.89 -2.50
C GLU A 141 -11.53 -15.53 -1.45
N HIS A 142 -10.67 -16.48 -1.84
CA HIS A 142 -9.70 -17.10 -0.92
C HIS A 142 -8.65 -16.11 -0.38
N ILE A 143 -8.21 -15.14 -1.19
CA ILE A 143 -7.31 -14.07 -0.72
C ILE A 143 -8.01 -13.24 0.37
N ILE A 144 -9.27 -12.89 0.18
CA ILE A 144 -10.06 -12.12 1.17
C ILE A 144 -10.24 -12.93 2.46
N GLU A 145 -10.65 -14.20 2.37
CA GLU A 145 -10.83 -15.08 3.53
C GLU A 145 -9.51 -15.26 4.32
N MET A 146 -8.41 -15.42 3.62
CA MET A 146 -7.08 -15.51 4.22
C MET A 146 -6.72 -14.21 4.95
N ALA A 147 -6.89 -13.05 4.31
CA ALA A 147 -6.60 -11.76 4.92
C ALA A 147 -7.44 -11.55 6.20
N GLN A 148 -8.72 -11.92 6.17
CA GLN A 148 -9.60 -11.87 7.34
C GLN A 148 -9.13 -12.80 8.45
N SER A 149 -8.73 -14.02 8.12
CA SER A 149 -8.20 -15.01 9.08
C SER A 149 -6.93 -14.50 9.76
N LEU A 150 -6.11 -13.75 9.04
CA LEU A 150 -4.90 -13.10 9.53
C LEU A 150 -5.16 -11.73 10.18
N ARG A 151 -6.42 -11.28 10.21
CA ARG A 151 -6.85 -9.96 10.73
C ARG A 151 -6.19 -8.78 10.01
N LEU A 152 -5.88 -8.94 8.74
CA LEU A 152 -5.36 -7.88 7.89
C LEU A 152 -6.53 -7.04 7.36
N LYS A 153 -6.32 -5.74 7.22
CA LYS A 153 -7.19 -4.89 6.42
C LYS A 153 -6.99 -5.24 4.94
N THR A 154 -8.05 -5.09 4.14
CA THR A 154 -7.97 -5.36 2.70
C THR A 154 -8.27 -4.10 1.88
N ILE A 155 -7.49 -3.89 0.83
CA ILE A 155 -7.71 -2.88 -0.19
C ILE A 155 -7.83 -3.61 -1.53
N ALA A 156 -8.93 -3.44 -2.25
CA ALA A 156 -9.07 -3.94 -3.62
C ALA A 156 -8.62 -2.88 -4.61
N GLU A 157 -7.74 -3.24 -5.54
CA GLU A 157 -7.18 -2.35 -6.52
C GLU A 157 -7.81 -2.50 -7.90
N GLY A 158 -7.77 -1.41 -8.69
CA GLY A 158 -8.26 -1.43 -10.05
C GLY A 158 -9.76 -1.65 -10.17
N VAL A 159 -10.54 -1.24 -9.16
CA VAL A 159 -12.02 -1.33 -9.19
C VAL A 159 -12.57 -0.34 -10.21
N GLU A 160 -13.32 -0.85 -11.21
CA GLU A 160 -13.82 -0.06 -12.33
C GLU A 160 -15.35 -0.01 -12.41
N THR A 161 -16.06 -0.94 -11.73
CA THR A 161 -17.53 -1.02 -11.83
C THR A 161 -18.22 -1.10 -10.47
N ALA A 162 -19.49 -0.66 -10.42
CA ALA A 162 -20.32 -0.75 -9.24
C ALA A 162 -20.61 -2.19 -8.81
N GLU A 163 -20.63 -3.15 -9.77
CA GLU A 163 -20.79 -4.56 -9.50
C GLU A 163 -19.60 -5.12 -8.72
N GLN A 164 -18.36 -4.72 -9.11
CA GLN A 164 -17.15 -5.09 -8.37
C GLN A 164 -17.21 -4.54 -6.96
N VAL A 165 -17.56 -3.25 -6.78
CA VAL A 165 -17.73 -2.65 -5.44
C VAL A 165 -18.72 -3.46 -4.61
N SER A 166 -19.91 -3.75 -5.16
CA SER A 166 -20.95 -4.50 -4.45
C SER A 166 -20.48 -5.90 -4.06
N TRP A 167 -19.74 -6.58 -4.92
CA TRP A 167 -19.19 -7.91 -4.67
C TRP A 167 -18.16 -7.91 -3.53
N LEU A 168 -17.24 -6.92 -3.54
CA LEU A 168 -16.18 -6.74 -2.56
C LEU A 168 -16.74 -6.39 -1.17
N LEU A 169 -17.69 -5.44 -1.11
CA LEU A 169 -18.34 -5.05 0.13
C LEU A 169 -19.08 -6.20 0.81
N LYS A 170 -19.79 -7.04 0.04
CA LYS A 170 -20.49 -8.23 0.57
C LYS A 170 -19.53 -9.25 1.21
N ARG A 171 -18.25 -9.22 0.85
CA ARG A 171 -17.20 -10.09 1.38
C ARG A 171 -16.34 -9.43 2.45
N GLY A 172 -16.70 -8.21 2.85
CA GLY A 172 -16.05 -7.51 3.96
C GLY A 172 -14.71 -6.88 3.61
N VAL A 173 -14.46 -6.59 2.33
CA VAL A 173 -13.32 -5.76 1.91
C VAL A 173 -13.56 -4.34 2.41
N GLN A 174 -12.58 -3.76 3.11
CA GLN A 174 -12.75 -2.48 3.80
C GLN A 174 -12.55 -1.28 2.89
N TYR A 175 -11.65 -1.38 1.91
CA TYR A 175 -11.28 -0.28 1.04
C TYR A 175 -11.25 -0.73 -0.42
N CYS A 176 -11.60 0.18 -1.31
CA CYS A 176 -11.54 -0.02 -2.76
C CYS A 176 -10.84 1.18 -3.41
N GLN A 177 -9.96 0.90 -4.38
CA GLN A 177 -9.25 1.89 -5.17
C GLN A 177 -9.40 1.56 -6.65
N GLY A 178 -9.63 2.56 -7.49
CA GLY A 178 -9.70 2.37 -8.94
C GLY A 178 -10.49 3.44 -9.67
N TRP A 179 -10.60 3.29 -10.96
CA TRP A 179 -11.23 4.27 -11.85
C TRP A 179 -12.74 4.43 -11.66
N HIS A 180 -13.36 3.51 -10.95
CA HIS A 180 -14.75 3.70 -10.51
C HIS A 180 -14.90 4.93 -9.62
N PHE A 181 -13.90 5.26 -8.82
CA PHE A 181 -13.91 6.39 -7.89
C PHE A 181 -13.27 7.62 -8.53
N ALA A 182 -11.98 7.52 -8.90
CA ALA A 182 -11.24 8.58 -9.55
C ALA A 182 -10.06 8.04 -10.35
N LYS A 183 -9.63 8.79 -11.36
CA LYS A 183 -8.34 8.60 -12.02
C LYS A 183 -7.26 9.36 -11.28
N ALA A 184 -5.99 9.03 -11.56
CA ALA A 184 -4.87 9.82 -11.06
C ALA A 184 -5.03 11.29 -11.50
N MET A 185 -4.84 12.20 -10.56
CA MET A 185 -5.01 13.63 -10.75
C MET A 185 -3.88 14.41 -10.05
N PRO A 186 -3.60 15.65 -10.49
CA PRO A 186 -2.65 16.51 -9.80
C PRO A 186 -3.07 16.83 -8.36
N PRO A 187 -2.13 17.15 -7.45
CA PRO A 187 -2.42 17.47 -6.05
C PRO A 187 -3.48 18.57 -5.88
N GLN A 188 -3.42 19.61 -6.72
CA GLN A 188 -4.37 20.74 -6.67
C GLN A 188 -5.81 20.31 -6.98
N GLU A 189 -5.99 19.38 -7.91
CA GLU A 189 -7.29 18.82 -8.24
C GLU A 189 -7.78 17.90 -7.12
N PHE A 190 -6.90 17.06 -6.57
CA PHE A 190 -7.21 16.20 -5.43
C PHE A 190 -7.69 16.97 -4.20
N MET A 191 -7.05 18.09 -3.87
CA MET A 191 -7.44 18.92 -2.71
C MET A 191 -8.82 19.58 -2.84
N THR A 192 -9.42 19.58 -4.03
CA THR A 192 -10.75 20.16 -4.31
C THR A 192 -11.80 19.11 -4.68
N TRP A 193 -11.37 17.87 -4.87
CA TRP A 193 -12.24 16.74 -5.23
C TRP A 193 -13.07 16.29 -4.03
#